data_a6e2f67f9fc1bc4790158aa5141f96a6
#
_entry.id   a6e2f67f9fc1bc4790158aa5141f96a6
#
_cell.length_a   1.000
_cell.length_b   1.000
_cell.length_c   1.000
_cell.angle_alpha   90.00
_cell.angle_beta   90.00
_cell.angle_gamma   90.00
#
_symmetry.space_group_name_H-M   'P 1'
#
loop_
_entity.id
_entity.type
_entity.pdbx_description
1 polymer ?
#
loop_
_entity_poly.entity_id
_entity_poly.type
_entity_poly.pdbx_seq_one_letter_code
_entity_poly.pdbx_strand_id
1 'polypeptide(L)'
;MTRQLTTIGIVPALLWLLSGCGDQGAQPPKPATINDAPATTGTNNAIHPPPAVQARLRIQPATLRAVPEVITAPGEVALDLKQVAKITSRIGGQVERIHVQLGDRVKKGQALVAIGSLQLDQLIEEYLVGKAQADVAENSFRRTEKLRADDIVTERKLIEDKGLYLETQARYQHIRERLANMGISTDDLKQGPHEKSHLYTLTAPIAGTVVIQNAVRGQGVGPGDELFELVDTSRVWVFANLPIEQARQFKEGDSGTITPKGGEPIVAPLTYLSPVADETTRTIRVRFEVANLQGQLKPREYVEVALGWSGPPVVTVPVTALTTIDKTRGLFLETTDGYTFVPIDAGREGGGVIEIRRGVKEGDRIVTDGVFDLKNVLLKEHIGSGE
;
A
#
# COMPACT_ATOMS: atom_id res chain seq x y z
N MET A 1 8.87 -52.60 -23.78
CA MET A 1 8.57 -52.70 -25.22
C MET A 1 8.53 -51.31 -25.80
N THR A 2 9.44 -51.07 -26.72
CA THR A 2 9.57 -50.06 -27.82
C THR A 2 9.65 -48.60 -27.41
N ARG A 3 10.82 -47.89 -27.29
CA ARG A 3 11.88 -47.48 -28.26
C ARG A 3 11.33 -46.75 -29.49
N GLN A 4 11.65 -45.48 -29.61
CA GLN A 4 12.31 -44.76 -30.76
C GLN A 4 12.57 -43.33 -30.31
N LEU A 5 13.71 -42.74 -30.21
CA LEU A 5 14.93 -42.51 -30.98
C LEU A 5 14.75 -41.77 -32.33
N THR A 6 15.61 -40.70 -32.45
CA THR A 6 16.17 -40.01 -33.62
C THR A 6 15.38 -38.74 -34.05
N THR A 7 15.98 -37.58 -34.37
CA THR A 7 17.24 -37.37 -35.14
C THR A 7 17.78 -35.93 -34.97
N ILE A 8 19.06 -35.84 -34.92
CA ILE A 8 20.01 -34.76 -35.10
C ILE A 8 19.92 -34.15 -36.53
N GLY A 9 19.94 -32.86 -36.67
CA GLY A 9 20.08 -32.15 -37.94
C GLY A 9 21.18 -31.06 -37.84
N ILE A 10 22.27 -31.30 -38.49
CA ILE A 10 23.55 -30.58 -38.58
C ILE A 10 23.47 -29.44 -39.61
N VAL A 11 24.07 -28.31 -39.27
CA VAL A 11 24.60 -27.14 -39.97
C VAL A 11 24.99 -27.38 -41.46
N PRO A 12 24.96 -26.35 -42.37
CA PRO A 12 26.26 -25.80 -42.70
C PRO A 12 26.40 -24.27 -42.71
N ALA A 13 27.60 -23.87 -42.31
CA ALA A 13 28.25 -22.58 -42.52
C ALA A 13 28.45 -22.26 -44.00
N LEU A 14 28.22 -21.03 -44.39
CA LEU A 14 28.72 -20.50 -45.66
C LEU A 14 29.53 -19.23 -45.42
N LEU A 15 30.82 -19.41 -45.59
CA LEU A 15 31.87 -18.42 -45.65
C LEU A 15 31.73 -17.65 -47.00
N TRP A 16 31.72 -16.32 -47.02
CA TRP A 16 32.11 -15.54 -48.17
C TRP A 16 33.05 -14.41 -47.79
N LEU A 17 34.13 -14.36 -48.60
CA LEU A 17 35.34 -13.60 -48.47
C LEU A 17 35.20 -12.12 -48.89
N LEU A 18 35.87 -11.28 -48.17
CA LEU A 18 36.75 -10.13 -48.51
C LEU A 18 36.64 -9.45 -49.89
N SER A 19 36.37 -8.13 -49.86
CA SER A 19 37.05 -7.05 -50.61
C SER A 19 36.46 -5.75 -50.05
N GLY A 20 37.13 -4.82 -49.41
CA GLY A 20 38.32 -4.12 -49.77
C GLY A 20 38.00 -2.63 -49.92
N CYS A 21 38.69 -1.76 -49.14
CA CYS A 21 38.94 -0.33 -49.34
C CYS A 21 37.81 0.70 -49.06
N GLY A 22 38.10 1.60 -48.12
CA GLY A 22 37.43 2.91 -47.98
C GLY A 22 37.55 3.50 -46.59
N ASP A 23 38.77 3.84 -46.16
CA ASP A 23 39.07 4.70 -45.02
C ASP A 23 38.49 6.10 -45.27
N GLN A 24 37.40 6.47 -44.54
CA GLN A 24 37.02 7.85 -44.30
C GLN A 24 36.58 7.96 -42.85
N GLY A 25 37.46 8.52 -42.04
CA GLY A 25 37.27 8.84 -40.65
C GLY A 25 36.01 9.66 -40.43
N ALA A 26 34.99 9.01 -39.85
CA ALA A 26 33.85 9.70 -39.26
C ALA A 26 34.28 10.28 -37.92
N GLN A 27 34.53 11.59 -37.89
CA GLN A 27 34.61 12.36 -36.65
C GLN A 27 33.33 12.16 -35.82
N PRO A 28 33.43 12.00 -34.48
CA PRO A 28 32.26 12.01 -33.63
C PRO A 28 31.53 13.36 -33.76
N PRO A 29 30.21 13.39 -33.80
CA PRO A 29 29.46 14.63 -33.86
C PRO A 29 29.84 15.49 -32.66
N LYS A 30 30.33 16.70 -32.95
CA LYS A 30 30.46 17.77 -31.94
C LYS A 30 29.11 17.93 -31.21
N PRO A 31 29.12 18.14 -29.88
CA PRO A 31 27.91 18.52 -29.19
C PRO A 31 27.37 19.79 -29.87
N ALA A 32 26.10 19.72 -30.27
CA ALA A 32 25.38 20.86 -30.79
C ALA A 32 25.44 21.96 -29.72
N THR A 33 26.18 23.00 -29.99
CA THR A 33 26.03 24.29 -29.32
C THR A 33 24.58 24.68 -29.52
N ILE A 34 23.86 24.74 -28.43
CA ILE A 34 22.53 25.38 -28.36
C ILE A 34 22.79 26.80 -28.86
N ASN A 35 22.45 27.05 -30.09
CA ASN A 35 22.35 28.42 -30.58
C ASN A 35 21.33 29.10 -29.72
N ASP A 36 21.80 30.06 -28.91
CA ASP A 36 20.97 31.14 -28.42
C ASP A 36 20.36 31.79 -29.67
N ALA A 37 19.14 31.37 -29.97
CA ALA A 37 18.32 32.15 -30.91
C ALA A 37 18.20 33.54 -30.29
N PRO A 38 18.48 34.61 -31.03
CA PRO A 38 18.36 35.95 -30.50
C PRO A 38 16.91 36.11 -30.00
N ALA A 39 16.77 36.60 -28.79
CA ALA A 39 15.49 37.08 -28.27
C ALA A 39 14.86 37.88 -29.38
N THR A 40 13.69 37.42 -29.85
CA THR A 40 12.85 38.20 -30.76
C THR A 40 12.64 39.52 -30.08
N THR A 41 13.22 40.58 -30.62
CA THR A 41 13.01 41.97 -30.25
C THR A 41 11.52 42.23 -30.33
N GLY A 42 10.82 42.02 -29.22
CA GLY A 42 9.52 42.64 -28.98
C GLY A 42 9.77 44.15 -29.11
N THR A 43 9.01 44.80 -29.94
CA THR A 43 9.02 46.25 -30.10
C THR A 43 9.11 46.88 -28.72
N ASN A 44 10.26 47.49 -28.42
CA ASN A 44 10.55 48.23 -27.18
C ASN A 44 9.75 49.55 -27.18
N ASN A 45 8.42 49.44 -27.16
CA ASN A 45 7.58 50.61 -26.88
C ASN A 45 7.32 50.58 -25.38
N ALA A 46 8.15 51.31 -24.62
CA ALA A 46 7.88 51.58 -23.23
C ALA A 46 6.60 52.42 -23.15
N ILE A 47 5.63 51.95 -22.40
CA ILE A 47 4.33 52.61 -22.17
C ILE A 47 4.51 53.60 -21.03
N HIS A 48 4.05 54.82 -21.24
CA HIS A 48 3.99 55.86 -20.22
C HIS A 48 2.51 56.14 -19.82
N PRO A 49 1.99 55.40 -18.82
CA PRO A 49 0.61 55.58 -18.45
C PRO A 49 0.38 56.99 -17.81
N PRO A 50 -0.81 57.58 -17.99
CA PRO A 50 -1.19 58.81 -17.30
C PRO A 50 -1.06 58.67 -15.78
N PRO A 51 -0.80 59.79 -15.01
CA PRO A 51 -0.60 59.72 -13.57
C PRO A 51 -1.74 59.02 -12.81
N ALA A 52 -2.98 59.20 -13.30
CA ALA A 52 -4.15 58.54 -12.70
C ALA A 52 -4.13 57.00 -12.83
N VAL A 53 -3.53 56.46 -13.88
CA VAL A 53 -3.33 55.01 -14.08
C VAL A 53 -2.14 54.58 -13.25
N GLN A 54 -1.04 55.30 -13.30
CA GLN A 54 0.18 54.97 -12.57
C GLN A 54 -0.06 54.85 -11.05
N ALA A 55 -0.92 55.66 -10.47
CA ALA A 55 -1.29 55.63 -9.05
C ALA A 55 -2.03 54.33 -8.65
N ARG A 56 -2.58 53.58 -9.61
CA ARG A 56 -3.31 52.31 -9.36
C ARG A 56 -2.47 51.10 -9.59
N LEU A 57 -1.27 51.24 -10.17
CA LEU A 57 -0.41 50.13 -10.45
C LEU A 57 0.22 49.60 -9.15
N ARG A 58 0.15 48.30 -8.95
CA ARG A 58 0.95 47.61 -7.94
C ARG A 58 2.01 46.79 -8.62
N ILE A 59 3.22 46.90 -8.10
CA ILE A 59 4.40 46.24 -8.65
C ILE A 59 4.95 45.34 -7.60
N GLN A 60 5.24 44.10 -7.99
CA GLN A 60 5.90 43.08 -7.14
C GLN A 60 7.05 42.46 -7.88
N PRO A 61 8.12 42.04 -7.18
CA PRO A 61 9.19 41.29 -7.81
C PRO A 61 8.74 39.87 -8.15
N ALA A 62 9.20 39.33 -9.28
CA ALA A 62 9.12 37.91 -9.58
C ALA A 62 9.96 37.15 -8.55
N THR A 63 9.42 36.10 -7.96
CA THR A 63 10.07 35.35 -6.88
C THR A 63 10.24 33.88 -7.24
N LEU A 64 11.33 33.28 -6.73
CA LEU A 64 11.47 31.83 -6.76
C LEU A 64 10.56 31.18 -5.72
N ARG A 65 9.58 30.43 -6.19
CA ARG A 65 8.64 29.73 -5.33
C ARG A 65 8.28 28.36 -5.90
N ALA A 66 8.09 27.39 -5.04
CA ALA A 66 7.50 26.12 -5.45
C ALA A 66 6.01 26.32 -5.79
N VAL A 67 5.58 25.84 -6.95
CA VAL A 67 4.16 25.85 -7.36
C VAL A 67 3.51 24.58 -6.79
N PRO A 68 2.54 24.70 -5.88
CA PRO A 68 1.83 23.55 -5.37
C PRO A 68 0.92 22.96 -6.45
N GLU A 69 1.01 21.66 -6.61
CA GLU A 69 0.17 20.86 -7.52
C GLU A 69 -0.56 19.79 -6.71
N VAL A 70 -1.81 19.54 -7.03
CA VAL A 70 -2.58 18.47 -6.43
C VAL A 70 -2.89 17.44 -7.52
N ILE A 71 -2.43 16.23 -7.29
CA ILE A 71 -2.70 15.10 -8.16
C ILE A 71 -3.87 14.32 -7.56
N THR A 72 -4.94 14.18 -8.32
CA THR A 72 -6.12 13.40 -7.93
C THR A 72 -6.18 12.09 -8.69
N ALA A 73 -6.50 11.01 -8.00
CA ALA A 73 -6.69 9.69 -8.58
C ALA A 73 -7.88 8.97 -7.93
N PRO A 74 -8.59 8.11 -8.67
CA PRO A 74 -9.57 7.23 -8.07
C PRO A 74 -8.86 6.21 -7.18
N GLY A 75 -9.41 5.98 -5.99
CA GLY A 75 -8.95 4.99 -5.05
C GLY A 75 -10.04 3.97 -4.73
N GLU A 76 -9.63 2.80 -4.30
CA GLU A 76 -10.51 1.72 -3.82
C GLU A 76 -10.16 1.38 -2.37
N VAL A 77 -11.18 1.32 -1.52
CA VAL A 77 -11.03 0.89 -0.12
C VAL A 77 -10.93 -0.64 -0.08
N ALA A 78 -9.88 -1.15 0.53
CA ALA A 78 -9.64 -2.58 0.69
C ALA A 78 -9.50 -2.95 2.17
N LEU A 79 -9.71 -4.22 2.47
CA LEU A 79 -9.44 -4.76 3.79
C LEU A 79 -7.93 -4.78 4.06
N ASP A 80 -7.54 -4.45 5.29
CA ASP A 80 -6.22 -4.80 5.80
C ASP A 80 -6.20 -6.32 6.06
N LEU A 81 -5.42 -7.06 5.28
CA LEU A 81 -5.34 -8.52 5.40
C LEU A 81 -4.84 -9.00 6.77
N LYS A 82 -4.20 -8.14 7.54
CA LYS A 82 -3.81 -8.43 8.93
C LYS A 82 -5.01 -8.41 9.88
N GLN A 83 -6.10 -7.80 9.46
CA GLN A 83 -7.36 -7.65 10.20
C GLN A 83 -8.46 -8.59 9.69
N VAL A 84 -8.10 -9.59 8.88
CA VAL A 84 -9.00 -10.62 8.37
C VAL A 84 -8.61 -11.97 8.96
N ALA A 85 -9.58 -12.72 9.47
CA ALA A 85 -9.36 -14.07 9.97
C ALA A 85 -10.39 -15.03 9.38
N LYS A 86 -9.90 -16.04 8.67
CA LYS A 86 -10.69 -17.17 8.20
C LYS A 86 -10.66 -18.28 9.25
N ILE A 87 -11.83 -18.69 9.69
CA ILE A 87 -12.01 -19.71 10.71
C ILE A 87 -12.35 -21.02 10.02
N THR A 88 -11.38 -21.93 10.03
CA THR A 88 -11.51 -23.24 9.42
C THR A 88 -11.53 -24.34 10.49
N SER A 89 -12.24 -25.43 10.25
CA SER A 89 -12.15 -26.60 11.10
C SER A 89 -10.77 -27.28 10.95
N ARG A 90 -10.20 -27.71 12.07
CA ARG A 90 -8.96 -28.52 12.10
C ARG A 90 -9.24 -30.02 12.20
N ILE A 91 -10.47 -30.40 12.55
CA ILE A 91 -10.89 -31.77 12.77
C ILE A 91 -12.18 -32.09 12.04
N GLY A 92 -12.43 -33.35 11.76
CA GLY A 92 -13.72 -33.83 11.26
C GLY A 92 -14.74 -33.94 12.38
N GLY A 93 -15.99 -33.65 12.07
CA GLY A 93 -17.08 -33.77 13.04
C GLY A 93 -18.39 -33.19 12.52
N GLN A 94 -19.32 -32.95 13.44
CA GLN A 94 -20.62 -32.36 13.15
C GLN A 94 -20.79 -31.06 13.96
N VAL A 95 -21.32 -30.01 13.32
CA VAL A 95 -21.64 -28.75 13.99
C VAL A 95 -22.80 -28.95 14.97
N GLU A 96 -22.50 -28.89 16.25
CA GLU A 96 -23.48 -29.06 17.34
C GLU A 96 -24.16 -27.74 17.72
N ARG A 97 -23.36 -26.70 17.93
CA ARG A 97 -23.82 -25.39 18.39
C ARG A 97 -23.10 -24.27 17.64
N ILE A 98 -23.85 -23.25 17.31
CA ILE A 98 -23.34 -22.00 16.74
C ILE A 98 -23.64 -20.91 17.76
N HIS A 99 -22.63 -20.13 18.14
CA HIS A 99 -22.70 -19.11 19.19
C HIS A 99 -22.82 -17.69 18.64
N VAL A 100 -22.62 -17.51 17.35
CA VAL A 100 -22.60 -16.21 16.66
C VAL A 100 -23.34 -16.29 15.34
N GLN A 101 -23.82 -15.14 14.86
CA GLN A 101 -24.51 -15.01 13.59
C GLN A 101 -23.78 -14.02 12.67
N LEU A 102 -24.14 -14.04 11.40
CA LEU A 102 -23.68 -13.06 10.42
C LEU A 102 -23.99 -11.63 10.91
N GLY A 103 -23.00 -10.76 10.94
CA GLY A 103 -23.11 -9.38 11.41
C GLY A 103 -22.76 -9.18 12.89
N ASP A 104 -22.63 -10.24 13.70
CA ASP A 104 -22.26 -10.12 15.10
C ASP A 104 -20.84 -9.60 15.29
N ARG A 105 -20.65 -8.76 16.28
CA ARG A 105 -19.32 -8.34 16.76
C ARG A 105 -18.81 -9.31 17.80
N VAL A 106 -17.60 -9.81 17.58
CA VAL A 106 -16.95 -10.79 18.46
C VAL A 106 -15.66 -10.22 19.05
N LYS A 107 -15.33 -10.69 20.26
CA LYS A 107 -14.05 -10.40 20.92
C LYS A 107 -13.06 -11.53 20.64
N LYS A 108 -11.76 -11.23 20.67
CA LYS A 108 -10.73 -12.25 20.62
C LYS A 108 -10.94 -13.29 21.72
N GLY A 109 -10.90 -14.58 21.37
CA GLY A 109 -11.13 -15.71 22.27
C GLY A 109 -12.61 -16.07 22.46
N GLN A 110 -13.56 -15.31 21.91
CA GLN A 110 -14.99 -15.64 22.00
C GLN A 110 -15.29 -16.92 21.20
N ALA A 111 -16.10 -17.80 21.79
CA ALA A 111 -16.57 -19.02 21.13
C ALA A 111 -17.46 -18.68 19.92
N LEU A 112 -17.20 -19.31 18.78
CA LEU A 112 -17.95 -19.14 17.53
C LEU A 112 -18.84 -20.34 17.24
N VAL A 113 -18.28 -21.53 17.31
CA VAL A 113 -18.95 -22.79 16.99
C VAL A 113 -18.37 -23.92 17.81
N ALA A 114 -19.21 -24.87 18.21
CA ALA A 114 -18.83 -26.12 18.84
C ALA A 114 -19.12 -27.28 17.86
N ILE A 115 -18.12 -28.13 17.65
CA ILE A 115 -18.12 -29.27 16.75
C ILE A 115 -17.98 -30.54 17.59
N GLY A 116 -18.94 -31.46 17.48
CA GLY A 116 -18.86 -32.80 18.04
C GLY A 116 -17.92 -33.66 17.16
N SER A 117 -16.88 -34.24 17.75
CA SER A 117 -15.87 -34.98 17.02
C SER A 117 -15.46 -36.25 17.72
N LEU A 118 -15.78 -37.38 17.09
CA LEU A 118 -15.30 -38.71 17.57
C LEU A 118 -13.79 -38.81 17.59
N GLN A 119 -13.09 -38.15 16.66
CA GLN A 119 -11.65 -38.11 16.62
C GLN A 119 -11.05 -37.41 17.85
N LEU A 120 -11.71 -36.35 18.31
CA LEU A 120 -11.32 -35.67 19.56
C LEU A 120 -11.53 -36.58 20.76
N ASP A 121 -12.67 -37.28 20.84
CA ASP A 121 -12.95 -38.21 21.93
C ASP A 121 -11.90 -39.29 22.06
N GLN A 122 -11.55 -39.90 20.93
CA GLN A 122 -10.47 -40.92 20.88
C GLN A 122 -9.12 -40.33 21.35
N LEU A 123 -8.79 -39.12 20.94
CA LEU A 123 -7.53 -38.50 21.33
C LEU A 123 -7.51 -38.12 22.82
N ILE A 124 -8.64 -37.72 23.39
CA ILE A 124 -8.78 -37.46 24.81
C ILE A 124 -8.64 -38.77 25.62
N GLU A 125 -9.25 -39.87 25.17
CA GLU A 125 -9.10 -41.16 25.77
C GLU A 125 -7.64 -41.63 25.75
N GLU A 126 -6.96 -41.57 24.56
CA GLU A 126 -5.54 -41.88 24.43
C GLU A 126 -4.69 -41.05 25.40
N TYR A 127 -5.01 -39.75 25.58
CA TYR A 127 -4.31 -38.85 26.50
C TYR A 127 -4.45 -39.33 27.96
N LEU A 128 -5.66 -39.62 28.39
CA LEU A 128 -5.95 -40.06 29.78
C LEU A 128 -5.27 -41.39 30.10
N VAL A 129 -5.34 -42.37 29.18
CA VAL A 129 -4.67 -43.68 29.30
C VAL A 129 -3.15 -43.51 29.27
N GLY A 130 -2.64 -42.71 28.32
CA GLY A 130 -1.20 -42.48 28.22
C GLY A 130 -0.62 -41.80 29.45
N LYS A 131 -1.36 -40.84 30.01
CA LYS A 131 -0.97 -40.19 31.27
C LYS A 131 -0.90 -41.19 32.43
N ALA A 132 -1.96 -41.98 32.62
CA ALA A 132 -1.98 -42.99 33.69
C ALA A 132 -0.83 -44.02 33.58
N GLN A 133 -0.52 -44.46 32.36
CA GLN A 133 0.62 -45.38 32.09
C GLN A 133 1.95 -44.70 32.41
N ALA A 134 2.16 -43.43 32.01
CA ALA A 134 3.38 -42.67 32.31
C ALA A 134 3.56 -42.47 33.82
N ASP A 135 2.48 -42.12 34.55
CA ASP A 135 2.51 -41.95 36.00
C ASP A 135 2.88 -43.24 36.73
N VAL A 136 2.35 -44.41 36.29
CA VAL A 136 2.67 -45.70 36.86
C VAL A 136 4.13 -46.08 36.59
N ALA A 137 4.60 -45.92 35.34
CA ALA A 137 5.98 -46.23 34.96
C ALA A 137 6.99 -45.34 35.68
N GLU A 138 6.69 -44.04 35.85
CA GLU A 138 7.52 -43.10 36.61
C GLU A 138 7.65 -43.55 38.08
N ASN A 139 6.53 -43.89 38.73
CA ASN A 139 6.51 -44.33 40.12
C ASN A 139 7.28 -45.69 40.29
N SER A 140 7.19 -46.61 39.31
CA SER A 140 7.93 -47.84 39.29
C SER A 140 9.44 -47.58 39.19
N PHE A 141 9.83 -46.80 38.19
CA PHE A 141 11.23 -46.42 37.98
C PHE A 141 11.84 -45.72 39.22
N ARG A 142 11.18 -44.71 39.78
CA ARG A 142 11.64 -44.00 40.98
C ARG A 142 11.80 -44.97 42.21
N ARG A 143 10.93 -45.96 42.34
CA ARG A 143 11.03 -46.97 43.40
C ARG A 143 12.21 -47.86 43.17
N THR A 144 12.36 -48.38 41.94
CA THR A 144 13.48 -49.25 41.58
C THR A 144 14.84 -48.56 41.68
N GLU A 145 14.89 -47.27 41.35
CA GLU A 145 16.08 -46.41 41.49
C GLU A 145 16.51 -46.31 42.96
N LYS A 146 15.57 -46.09 43.89
CA LYS A 146 15.84 -46.07 45.32
C LYS A 146 16.31 -47.45 45.82
N LEU A 147 15.62 -48.53 45.48
CA LEU A 147 16.01 -49.89 45.87
C LEU A 147 17.35 -50.33 45.27
N ARG A 148 17.74 -49.76 44.13
CA ARG A 148 19.07 -50.02 43.53
C ARG A 148 20.18 -49.32 44.30
N ALA A 149 19.92 -48.12 44.82
CA ALA A 149 20.86 -47.41 45.68
C ALA A 149 21.18 -48.18 46.98
N ASP A 150 20.22 -49.02 47.43
CA ASP A 150 20.38 -49.92 48.59
C ASP A 150 20.81 -51.34 48.18
N ASP A 151 21.25 -51.59 46.94
CA ASP A 151 21.65 -52.87 46.35
C ASP A 151 20.60 -54.00 46.45
N ILE A 152 19.32 -53.68 46.57
CA ILE A 152 18.22 -54.65 46.73
C ILE A 152 17.76 -55.23 45.40
N VAL A 153 17.90 -54.45 44.28
CA VAL A 153 17.48 -54.90 42.94
C VAL A 153 18.66 -54.93 41.96
N THR A 154 18.50 -55.72 40.87
CA THR A 154 19.53 -55.84 39.86
C THR A 154 19.58 -54.64 38.94
N GLU A 155 20.73 -54.35 38.36
CA GLU A 155 20.92 -53.28 37.36
C GLU A 155 20.03 -53.51 36.14
N ARG A 156 19.85 -54.75 35.71
CA ARG A 156 18.93 -55.14 34.63
C ARG A 156 17.51 -54.62 34.88
N LYS A 157 16.98 -54.79 36.12
CA LYS A 157 15.66 -54.33 36.48
C LYS A 157 15.54 -52.81 36.46
N LEU A 158 16.60 -52.10 36.87
CA LEU A 158 16.62 -50.63 36.79
C LEU A 158 16.56 -50.16 35.31
N ILE A 159 17.34 -50.79 34.40
CA ILE A 159 17.36 -50.49 32.98
C ILE A 159 16.00 -50.77 32.34
N GLU A 160 15.35 -51.89 32.67
CA GLU A 160 14.02 -52.25 32.18
C GLU A 160 12.95 -51.19 32.62
N ASP A 161 12.89 -50.83 33.88
CA ASP A 161 11.91 -49.83 34.40
C ASP A 161 12.19 -48.45 33.87
N LYS A 162 13.46 -48.08 33.69
CA LYS A 162 13.86 -46.80 33.02
C LYS A 162 13.43 -46.79 31.56
N GLY A 163 13.61 -47.89 30.84
CA GLY A 163 13.17 -48.01 29.45
C GLY A 163 11.67 -47.82 29.31
N LEU A 164 10.87 -48.49 30.15
CA LEU A 164 9.42 -48.37 30.18
C LEU A 164 8.96 -46.94 30.53
N TYR A 165 9.62 -46.32 31.50
CA TYR A 165 9.34 -44.92 31.87
C TYR A 165 9.57 -43.98 30.68
N LEU A 166 10.72 -44.07 30.00
CA LEU A 166 11.05 -43.21 28.87
C LEU A 166 10.09 -43.44 27.68
N GLU A 167 9.70 -44.67 27.40
CA GLU A 167 8.75 -45.00 26.34
C GLU A 167 7.37 -44.40 26.61
N THR A 168 6.82 -44.66 27.82
CA THR A 168 5.47 -44.16 28.20
C THR A 168 5.44 -42.67 28.30
N GLN A 169 6.49 -42.02 28.79
CA GLN A 169 6.64 -40.60 28.88
C GLN A 169 6.69 -39.94 27.46
N ALA A 170 7.46 -40.52 26.53
CA ALA A 170 7.51 -40.02 25.17
C ALA A 170 6.16 -40.14 24.48
N ARG A 171 5.43 -41.24 24.65
CA ARG A 171 4.08 -41.44 24.12
C ARG A 171 3.07 -40.41 24.70
N TYR A 172 3.09 -40.20 25.98
CA TYR A 172 2.25 -39.23 26.66
C TYR A 172 2.53 -37.81 26.16
N GLN A 173 3.79 -37.41 26.03
CA GLN A 173 4.16 -36.09 25.52
C GLN A 173 3.69 -35.90 24.07
N HIS A 174 3.85 -36.91 23.20
CA HIS A 174 3.37 -36.84 21.82
C HIS A 174 1.86 -36.59 21.73
N ILE A 175 1.04 -37.28 22.53
CA ILE A 175 -0.40 -37.09 22.55
C ILE A 175 -0.76 -35.66 23.07
N ARG A 176 -0.06 -35.22 24.11
CA ARG A 176 -0.22 -33.87 24.66
C ARG A 176 0.07 -32.79 23.62
N GLU A 177 1.11 -32.96 22.84
CA GLU A 177 1.46 -32.03 21.74
C GLU A 177 0.39 -32.02 20.63
N ARG A 178 -0.17 -33.18 20.29
CA ARG A 178 -1.28 -33.26 19.32
C ARG A 178 -2.50 -32.49 19.80
N LEU A 179 -2.90 -32.60 21.06
CA LEU A 179 -3.99 -31.82 21.65
C LEU A 179 -3.67 -30.31 21.63
N ALA A 180 -2.47 -29.93 22.05
CA ALA A 180 -2.04 -28.54 22.06
C ALA A 180 -2.05 -27.91 20.65
N ASN A 181 -1.63 -28.64 19.62
CA ASN A 181 -1.66 -28.21 18.22
C ASN A 181 -3.11 -28.01 17.70
N MET A 182 -4.08 -28.66 18.29
CA MET A 182 -5.51 -28.43 18.05
C MET A 182 -6.05 -27.22 18.83
N GLY A 183 -5.26 -26.62 19.73
CA GLY A 183 -5.68 -25.53 20.60
C GLY A 183 -6.45 -25.98 21.85
N ILE A 184 -6.32 -27.27 22.21
CA ILE A 184 -6.98 -27.85 23.37
C ILE A 184 -6.03 -27.81 24.57
N SER A 185 -6.47 -27.16 25.66
CA SER A 185 -5.72 -27.13 26.91
C SER A 185 -5.89 -28.43 27.67
N THR A 186 -4.79 -29.09 28.00
CA THR A 186 -4.82 -30.30 28.82
C THR A 186 -5.18 -30.01 30.29
N ASP A 187 -5.14 -28.76 30.72
CA ASP A 187 -5.56 -28.37 32.07
C ASP A 187 -7.09 -28.43 32.23
N ASP A 188 -7.82 -28.14 31.15
CA ASP A 188 -9.29 -28.25 31.13
C ASP A 188 -9.75 -29.71 31.22
N LEU A 189 -8.90 -30.67 30.78
CA LEU A 189 -9.19 -32.12 30.83
C LEU A 189 -8.94 -32.75 32.20
N LYS A 190 -8.26 -32.05 33.12
CA LYS A 190 -7.98 -32.55 34.49
C LYS A 190 -9.21 -32.54 35.42
N GLN A 191 -10.26 -31.79 35.04
CA GLN A 191 -11.42 -31.58 35.92
C GLN A 191 -12.51 -32.66 35.84
N GLY A 192 -12.25 -33.81 35.19
CA GLY A 192 -13.15 -34.97 35.10
C GLY A 192 -14.02 -34.98 33.82
N PRO A 193 -14.78 -36.08 33.62
CA PRO A 193 -15.63 -36.25 32.45
C PRO A 193 -16.82 -35.31 32.52
N HIS A 194 -16.67 -34.12 31.95
CA HIS A 194 -17.75 -33.18 31.75
C HIS A 194 -18.44 -33.43 30.43
N GLU A 195 -19.75 -33.29 30.35
CA GLU A 195 -20.59 -33.30 29.15
C GLU A 195 -20.09 -32.41 28.01
N LYS A 196 -19.10 -31.53 28.29
CA LYS A 196 -18.47 -30.62 27.32
C LYS A 196 -17.19 -31.13 26.70
N SER A 197 -16.62 -32.27 27.14
CA SER A 197 -15.33 -32.77 26.66
C SER A 197 -15.36 -33.28 25.23
N HIS A 198 -16.54 -33.56 24.69
CA HIS A 198 -16.75 -34.04 23.32
C HIS A 198 -16.85 -32.94 22.28
N LEU A 199 -16.79 -31.66 22.69
CA LEU A 199 -16.99 -30.54 21.81
C LEU A 199 -15.69 -29.79 21.52
N TYR A 200 -15.29 -29.81 20.26
CA TYR A 200 -14.23 -28.94 19.77
C TYR A 200 -14.78 -27.53 19.54
N THR A 201 -14.38 -26.58 20.36
CA THR A 201 -14.85 -25.21 20.25
C THR A 201 -13.85 -24.34 19.48
N LEU A 202 -14.28 -23.82 18.34
CA LEU A 202 -13.51 -22.82 17.60
C LEU A 202 -13.81 -21.43 18.18
N THR A 203 -12.74 -20.68 18.42
CA THR A 203 -12.77 -19.34 18.98
C THR A 203 -12.27 -18.30 18.01
N ALA A 204 -12.67 -17.05 18.18
CA ALA A 204 -12.23 -15.92 17.38
C ALA A 204 -10.75 -15.59 17.66
N PRO A 205 -9.84 -15.65 16.68
CA PRO A 205 -8.42 -15.29 16.86
C PRO A 205 -8.19 -13.78 16.95
N ILE A 206 -9.12 -13.00 16.41
CA ILE A 206 -9.15 -11.52 16.46
C ILE A 206 -10.51 -11.03 16.94
N ALA A 207 -10.57 -9.79 17.40
CA ALA A 207 -11.85 -9.08 17.53
C ALA A 207 -12.29 -8.60 16.13
N GLY A 208 -13.60 -8.53 15.88
CA GLY A 208 -14.12 -8.10 14.60
C GLY A 208 -15.59 -8.41 14.41
N THR A 209 -16.06 -8.30 13.19
CA THR A 209 -17.43 -8.62 12.79
C THR A 209 -17.44 -9.88 11.91
N VAL A 210 -18.43 -10.75 12.12
CA VAL A 210 -18.66 -11.93 11.28
C VAL A 210 -19.22 -11.48 9.93
N VAL A 211 -18.44 -11.62 8.86
CA VAL A 211 -18.83 -11.21 7.49
C VAL A 211 -19.20 -12.39 6.60
N ILE A 212 -18.77 -13.60 6.95
CA ILE A 212 -19.19 -14.85 6.32
C ILE A 212 -19.53 -15.86 7.41
N GLN A 213 -20.63 -16.56 7.23
CA GLN A 213 -21.04 -17.69 8.05
C GLN A 213 -21.46 -18.83 7.13
N ASN A 214 -20.63 -19.85 7.01
CA ASN A 214 -20.91 -21.08 6.28
C ASN A 214 -21.33 -22.22 7.20
N ALA A 215 -21.11 -22.08 8.50
CA ALA A 215 -21.49 -23.08 9.49
C ALA A 215 -23.01 -23.17 9.61
N VAL A 216 -23.56 -24.39 9.49
CA VAL A 216 -24.96 -24.71 9.70
C VAL A 216 -25.05 -25.81 10.76
N ARG A 217 -25.97 -25.66 11.72
CA ARG A 217 -26.18 -26.68 12.77
C ARG A 217 -26.56 -28.04 12.15
N GLY A 218 -25.90 -29.11 12.60
CA GLY A 218 -26.08 -30.47 12.09
C GLY A 218 -25.27 -30.78 10.83
N GLN A 219 -24.54 -29.81 10.28
CA GLN A 219 -23.66 -29.99 9.13
C GLN A 219 -22.43 -30.82 9.52
N GLY A 220 -22.06 -31.80 8.69
CA GLY A 220 -20.77 -32.48 8.76
C GLY A 220 -19.67 -31.55 8.22
N VAL A 221 -18.55 -31.47 8.92
CA VAL A 221 -17.38 -30.64 8.55
C VAL A 221 -16.11 -31.45 8.59
N GLY A 222 -15.16 -31.12 7.75
CA GLY A 222 -13.83 -31.71 7.66
C GLY A 222 -12.71 -30.72 7.92
N PRO A 223 -11.47 -31.19 8.07
CA PRO A 223 -10.29 -30.33 8.16
C PRO A 223 -10.16 -29.44 6.93
N GLY A 224 -10.03 -28.12 7.17
CA GLY A 224 -9.90 -27.12 6.10
C GLY A 224 -11.21 -26.44 5.68
N ASP A 225 -12.37 -26.95 6.09
CA ASP A 225 -13.65 -26.31 5.79
C ASP A 225 -13.73 -24.92 6.45
N GLU A 226 -14.00 -23.89 5.64
CA GLU A 226 -14.18 -22.51 6.10
C GLU A 226 -15.58 -22.34 6.69
N LEU A 227 -15.63 -22.02 7.97
CA LEU A 227 -16.88 -21.89 8.72
C LEU A 227 -17.30 -20.45 8.94
N PHE A 228 -16.34 -19.57 9.18
CA PHE A 228 -16.57 -18.15 9.37
C PHE A 228 -15.43 -17.33 8.78
N GLU A 229 -15.74 -16.08 8.40
CA GLU A 229 -14.74 -15.04 8.17
C GLU A 229 -15.03 -13.86 9.09
N LEU A 230 -14.01 -13.45 9.83
CA LEU A 230 -14.04 -12.30 10.73
C LEU A 230 -13.23 -11.16 10.13
N VAL A 231 -13.77 -9.95 10.21
CA VAL A 231 -13.08 -8.75 9.72
C VAL A 231 -13.16 -7.67 10.78
N ASP A 232 -12.01 -7.08 11.09
CA ASP A 232 -11.93 -5.83 11.83
C ASP A 232 -11.72 -4.68 10.83
N THR A 233 -12.72 -3.81 10.70
CA THR A 233 -12.69 -2.65 9.80
C THR A 233 -12.25 -1.37 10.49
N SER A 234 -11.72 -1.43 11.71
CA SER A 234 -11.19 -0.26 12.43
C SER A 234 -10.01 0.40 11.71
N ARG A 235 -9.38 -0.34 10.82
CA ARG A 235 -8.33 0.09 9.91
C ARG A 235 -8.57 -0.51 8.54
N VAL A 236 -8.44 0.29 7.51
CA VAL A 236 -8.60 -0.12 6.11
C VAL A 236 -7.44 0.36 5.27
N TRP A 237 -7.23 -0.27 4.15
CA TRP A 237 -6.32 0.19 3.13
C TRP A 237 -7.08 0.94 2.04
N VAL A 238 -6.45 1.96 1.49
CA VAL A 238 -6.92 2.61 0.27
C VAL A 238 -5.83 2.48 -0.77
N PHE A 239 -6.16 1.84 -1.88
CA PHE A 239 -5.29 1.74 -3.04
C PHE A 239 -5.68 2.77 -4.07
N ALA A 240 -4.69 3.45 -4.64
CA ALA A 240 -4.87 4.30 -5.81
C ALA A 240 -3.80 3.97 -6.85
N ASN A 241 -4.07 4.30 -8.10
CA ASN A 241 -3.15 4.08 -9.21
C ASN A 241 -2.73 5.44 -9.77
N LEU A 242 -1.43 5.75 -9.71
CA LEU A 242 -0.87 7.00 -10.18
C LEU A 242 -0.07 6.77 -11.47
N PRO A 243 -0.14 7.65 -12.47
CA PRO A 243 0.77 7.64 -13.62
C PRO A 243 2.22 7.61 -13.15
N ILE A 244 3.09 6.86 -13.85
CA ILE A 244 4.49 6.64 -13.43
C ILE A 244 5.24 7.95 -13.19
N GLU A 245 5.05 8.95 -14.06
CA GLU A 245 5.73 10.24 -13.95
C GLU A 245 5.31 11.00 -12.68
N GLN A 246 4.04 10.94 -12.33
CA GLN A 246 3.50 11.56 -11.13
C GLN A 246 3.93 10.79 -9.87
N ALA A 247 3.91 9.46 -9.92
CA ALA A 247 4.30 8.62 -8.79
C ALA A 247 5.74 8.84 -8.33
N ARG A 248 6.65 9.23 -9.24
CA ARG A 248 8.05 9.55 -8.93
C ARG A 248 8.23 10.74 -7.98
N GLN A 249 7.21 11.57 -7.85
CA GLN A 249 7.21 12.76 -6.98
C GLN A 249 6.97 12.40 -5.50
N PHE A 250 6.50 11.18 -5.23
CA PHE A 250 6.09 10.75 -3.90
C PHE A 250 6.99 9.66 -3.34
N LYS A 251 7.01 9.58 -2.03
CA LYS A 251 7.71 8.56 -1.25
C LYS A 251 6.83 8.08 -0.09
N GLU A 252 7.17 6.94 0.46
CA GLU A 252 6.53 6.45 1.68
C GLU A 252 6.68 7.48 2.81
N GLY A 253 5.58 7.72 3.52
CA GLY A 253 5.45 8.75 4.56
C GLY A 253 4.78 10.05 4.09
N ASP A 254 4.68 10.30 2.79
CA ASP A 254 3.94 11.44 2.28
C ASP A 254 2.44 11.33 2.63
N SER A 255 1.78 12.44 2.85
CA SER A 255 0.37 12.46 3.22
C SER A 255 -0.52 12.61 1.99
N GLY A 256 -1.56 11.78 1.92
CA GLY A 256 -2.66 11.93 0.96
C GLY A 256 -3.97 12.26 1.66
N THR A 257 -4.84 12.94 0.97
CA THR A 257 -6.22 13.20 1.40
C THR A 257 -7.16 12.25 0.69
N ILE A 258 -7.92 11.49 1.46
CA ILE A 258 -8.87 10.49 0.97
C ILE A 258 -10.26 11.01 1.24
N THR A 259 -11.05 11.20 0.19
CA THR A 259 -12.40 11.74 0.26
C THR A 259 -13.41 10.69 -0.17
N PRO A 260 -14.19 10.11 0.76
CA PRO A 260 -15.29 9.24 0.42
C PRO A 260 -16.44 10.04 -0.22
N LYS A 261 -17.23 9.39 -1.05
CA LYS A 261 -18.36 10.06 -1.72
C LYS A 261 -19.40 10.53 -0.70
N GLY A 262 -19.52 11.86 -0.56
CA GLY A 262 -20.45 12.47 0.41
C GLY A 262 -19.97 12.44 1.86
N GLY A 263 -18.70 12.07 2.11
CA GLY A 263 -18.06 12.12 3.42
C GLY A 263 -17.03 13.23 3.56
N GLU A 264 -16.45 13.34 4.75
CA GLU A 264 -15.39 14.29 5.04
C GLU A 264 -14.02 13.77 4.57
N PRO A 265 -13.11 14.67 4.13
CA PRO A 265 -11.75 14.31 3.77
C PRO A 265 -10.97 13.73 4.96
N ILE A 266 -10.27 12.63 4.76
CA ILE A 266 -9.42 11.96 5.74
C ILE A 266 -7.98 12.04 5.28
N VAL A 267 -7.09 12.56 6.12
CA VAL A 267 -5.64 12.58 5.82
C VAL A 267 -5.02 11.28 6.30
N ALA A 268 -4.27 10.62 5.42
CA ALA A 268 -3.59 9.38 5.73
C ALA A 268 -2.19 9.31 5.08
N PRO A 269 -1.23 8.61 5.71
CA PRO A 269 0.10 8.43 5.15
C PRO A 269 0.11 7.43 4.01
N LEU A 270 0.93 7.70 3.00
CA LEU A 270 1.33 6.75 1.96
C LEU A 270 2.25 5.70 2.61
N THR A 271 1.80 4.45 2.70
CA THR A 271 2.55 3.37 3.38
C THR A 271 3.19 2.38 2.42
N TYR A 272 2.89 2.49 1.14
CA TYR A 272 3.48 1.63 0.12
C TYR A 272 3.39 2.29 -1.25
N LEU A 273 4.48 2.24 -1.98
CA LEU A 273 4.60 2.61 -3.37
C LEU A 273 5.12 1.38 -4.14
N SER A 274 4.36 0.89 -5.11
CA SER A 274 4.78 -0.29 -5.87
C SER A 274 6.08 -0.05 -6.63
N PRO A 275 7.09 -0.91 -6.50
CA PRO A 275 8.32 -0.81 -7.29
C PRO A 275 8.13 -1.24 -8.75
N VAL A 276 6.98 -1.85 -9.07
CA VAL A 276 6.64 -2.34 -10.40
C VAL A 276 5.39 -1.62 -10.89
N ALA A 277 5.45 -1.10 -12.10
CA ALA A 277 4.30 -0.51 -12.78
C ALA A 277 3.39 -1.60 -13.36
N ASP A 278 2.10 -1.32 -13.39
CA ASP A 278 1.14 -2.11 -14.14
C ASP A 278 1.39 -1.90 -15.65
N GLU A 279 1.62 -2.99 -16.37
CA GLU A 279 2.00 -2.97 -17.79
C GLU A 279 0.84 -2.46 -18.68
N THR A 280 -0.40 -2.71 -18.29
CA THR A 280 -1.59 -2.36 -19.07
C THR A 280 -1.94 -0.89 -18.89
N THR A 281 -2.00 -0.43 -17.66
CA THR A 281 -2.43 0.93 -17.31
C THR A 281 -1.27 1.93 -17.24
N ARG A 282 -0.03 1.46 -17.18
CA ARG A 282 1.19 2.25 -16.99
C ARG A 282 1.13 3.11 -15.72
N THR A 283 0.55 2.54 -14.67
CA THR A 283 0.43 3.22 -13.38
C THR A 283 1.23 2.51 -12.30
N ILE A 284 1.57 3.24 -11.26
CA ILE A 284 2.15 2.73 -10.02
C ILE A 284 1.03 2.65 -8.98
N ARG A 285 0.86 1.47 -8.39
CA ARG A 285 -0.10 1.27 -7.30
C ARG A 285 0.47 1.81 -6.00
N VAL A 286 -0.30 2.66 -5.35
CA VAL A 286 0.02 3.22 -4.03
C VAL A 286 -1.00 2.77 -2.99
N ARG A 287 -0.58 2.68 -1.72
CA ARG A 287 -1.45 2.27 -0.62
C ARG A 287 -1.35 3.26 0.53
N PHE A 288 -2.50 3.66 1.02
CA PHE A 288 -2.67 4.41 2.25
C PHE A 288 -3.24 3.51 3.33
N GLU A 289 -2.79 3.69 4.56
CA GLU A 289 -3.36 3.02 5.73
C GLU A 289 -4.21 4.03 6.49
N VAL A 290 -5.52 3.75 6.59
CA VAL A 290 -6.50 4.69 7.11
C VAL A 290 -7.13 4.15 8.38
N ALA A 291 -7.10 4.93 9.46
CA ALA A 291 -7.88 4.67 10.66
C ALA A 291 -9.37 4.90 10.36
N ASN A 292 -10.20 3.88 10.61
CA ASN A 292 -11.62 3.88 10.26
C ASN A 292 -12.51 3.53 11.46
N LEU A 293 -12.21 4.14 12.62
CA LEU A 293 -12.91 3.86 13.88
C LEU A 293 -14.41 4.15 13.82
N GLN A 294 -14.81 5.11 13.00
CA GLN A 294 -16.22 5.50 12.82
C GLN A 294 -16.92 4.71 11.71
N GLY A 295 -16.19 3.84 10.98
CA GLY A 295 -16.76 3.04 9.89
C GLY A 295 -17.20 3.86 8.68
N GLN A 296 -16.60 5.03 8.46
CA GLN A 296 -16.90 5.93 7.34
C GLN A 296 -16.50 5.32 6.00
N LEU A 297 -15.40 4.57 5.97
CA LEU A 297 -14.93 3.88 4.78
C LEU A 297 -15.41 2.43 4.81
N LYS A 298 -16.05 2.00 3.73
CA LYS A 298 -16.48 0.61 3.57
C LYS A 298 -15.58 -0.10 2.56
N PRO A 299 -15.06 -1.29 2.87
CA PRO A 299 -14.32 -2.09 1.90
C PRO A 299 -15.08 -2.25 0.58
N ARG A 300 -14.38 -2.15 -0.53
CA ARG A 300 -14.88 -2.14 -1.92
C ARG A 300 -15.58 -0.84 -2.34
N GLU A 301 -15.55 0.19 -1.51
CA GLU A 301 -16.01 1.53 -1.88
C GLU A 301 -14.95 2.25 -2.71
N TYR A 302 -15.38 3.09 -3.66
CA TYR A 302 -14.50 4.00 -4.39
C TYR A 302 -14.45 5.34 -3.72
N VAL A 303 -13.24 5.90 -3.61
CA VAL A 303 -12.94 7.17 -2.99
C VAL A 303 -12.08 8.03 -3.91
N GLU A 304 -12.02 9.32 -3.69
CA GLU A 304 -11.04 10.19 -4.32
C GLU A 304 -9.79 10.30 -3.44
N VAL A 305 -8.63 10.12 -4.04
CA VAL A 305 -7.33 10.30 -3.38
C VAL A 305 -6.65 11.50 -3.99
N ALA A 306 -6.32 12.50 -3.16
CA ALA A 306 -5.60 13.69 -3.54
C ALA A 306 -4.23 13.72 -2.85
N LEU A 307 -3.18 13.90 -3.65
CA LEU A 307 -1.79 14.00 -3.19
C LEU A 307 -1.24 15.36 -3.56
N GLY A 308 -0.84 16.14 -2.56
CA GLY A 308 -0.16 17.42 -2.76
C GLY A 308 1.32 17.22 -3.03
N TRP A 309 1.83 17.86 -4.08
CA TRP A 309 3.23 17.91 -4.40
C TRP A 309 3.68 19.35 -4.68
N SER A 310 4.89 19.66 -4.28
CA SER A 310 5.51 20.96 -4.60
C SER A 310 6.85 20.69 -5.26
N GLY A 311 6.97 21.10 -6.51
CA GLY A 311 8.21 20.97 -7.27
C GLY A 311 9.35 21.84 -6.74
N PRO A 312 10.51 21.80 -7.40
CA PRO A 312 11.60 22.71 -7.08
C PRO A 312 11.14 24.16 -7.27
N PRO A 313 11.76 25.11 -6.53
CA PRO A 313 11.46 26.52 -6.70
C PRO A 313 11.71 26.95 -8.15
N VAL A 314 10.75 27.63 -8.76
CA VAL A 314 10.78 28.19 -10.12
C VAL A 314 10.39 29.65 -10.07
N VAL A 315 10.71 30.41 -11.11
CA VAL A 315 10.26 31.81 -11.21
C VAL A 315 8.75 31.82 -11.31
N THR A 316 8.10 32.48 -10.36
CA THR A 316 6.64 32.59 -10.29
C THR A 316 6.19 34.03 -10.25
N VAL A 317 5.01 34.26 -10.81
CA VAL A 317 4.30 35.53 -10.75
C VAL A 317 2.85 35.29 -10.31
N PRO A 318 2.18 36.24 -9.66
CA PRO A 318 0.75 36.15 -9.40
C PRO A 318 -0.03 35.98 -10.70
N VAL A 319 -1.08 35.18 -10.71
CA VAL A 319 -1.94 34.96 -11.89
C VAL A 319 -2.57 36.29 -12.35
N THR A 320 -2.80 37.23 -11.41
CA THR A 320 -3.35 38.58 -11.68
C THR A 320 -2.45 39.45 -12.55
N ALA A 321 -1.14 39.14 -12.62
CA ALA A 321 -0.18 39.87 -13.47
C ALA A 321 -0.32 39.55 -14.96
N LEU A 322 -1.04 38.47 -15.30
CA LEU A 322 -1.12 37.98 -16.66
C LEU A 322 -2.18 38.70 -17.47
N THR A 323 -1.83 38.94 -18.72
CA THR A 323 -2.77 39.48 -19.72
C THR A 323 -2.52 38.85 -21.08
N THR A 324 -3.45 39.03 -21.99
CA THR A 324 -3.32 38.58 -23.39
C THR A 324 -3.52 39.76 -24.31
N ILE A 325 -2.55 39.99 -25.19
CA ILE A 325 -2.59 41.01 -26.24
C ILE A 325 -2.34 40.31 -27.57
N ASP A 326 -3.19 40.56 -28.56
CA ASP A 326 -3.11 39.96 -29.91
C ASP A 326 -2.85 38.42 -29.89
N LYS A 327 -3.60 37.71 -29.02
CA LYS A 327 -3.46 36.24 -28.80
C LYS A 327 -2.16 35.84 -28.12
N THR A 328 -1.30 36.74 -27.74
CA THR A 328 -0.04 36.46 -27.05
C THR A 328 -0.21 36.66 -25.55
N ARG A 329 0.05 35.63 -24.76
CA ARG A 329 0.04 35.69 -23.28
C ARG A 329 1.33 36.36 -22.81
N GLY A 330 1.23 37.33 -21.94
CA GLY A 330 2.37 38.09 -21.43
C GLY A 330 2.02 38.84 -20.15
N LEU A 331 2.94 39.65 -19.69
CA LEU A 331 2.81 40.51 -18.53
C LEU A 331 3.58 41.82 -18.77
N PHE A 332 3.33 42.82 -17.90
CA PHE A 332 4.04 44.10 -17.96
C PHE A 332 5.20 44.10 -16.94
N LEU A 333 6.41 44.38 -17.45
CA LEU A 333 7.58 44.68 -16.62
C LEU A 333 7.74 46.18 -16.45
N GLU A 334 8.08 46.61 -15.26
CA GLU A 334 8.58 47.98 -15.00
C GLU A 334 10.06 48.04 -15.40
N THR A 335 10.38 48.97 -16.27
CA THR A 335 11.75 49.25 -16.73
C THR A 335 12.13 50.68 -16.37
N THR A 336 13.39 51.08 -16.58
CA THR A 336 13.85 52.49 -16.38
C THR A 336 13.08 53.51 -17.21
N ASP A 337 12.55 53.04 -18.37
CA ASP A 337 11.87 53.92 -19.32
C ASP A 337 10.35 53.77 -19.32
N GLY A 338 9.77 53.12 -18.34
CA GLY A 338 8.32 52.91 -18.24
C GLY A 338 7.90 51.45 -18.10
N TYR A 339 6.78 51.06 -18.72
CA TYR A 339 6.26 49.68 -18.64
C TYR A 339 6.33 49.02 -20.01
N THR A 340 6.85 47.80 -20.06
CA THR A 340 7.00 47.04 -21.31
C THR A 340 6.21 45.73 -21.24
N PHE A 341 5.42 45.46 -22.27
CA PHE A 341 4.76 44.15 -22.40
C PHE A 341 5.77 43.10 -22.86
N VAL A 342 5.90 42.02 -22.08
CA VAL A 342 6.80 40.92 -22.35
C VAL A 342 6.00 39.64 -22.58
N PRO A 343 6.12 39.01 -23.76
CA PRO A 343 5.58 37.70 -24.01
C PRO A 343 6.22 36.65 -23.08
N ILE A 344 5.41 35.74 -22.55
CA ILE A 344 5.88 34.69 -21.63
C ILE A 344 5.54 33.31 -22.13
N ASP A 345 6.38 32.36 -21.76
CA ASP A 345 6.06 30.93 -21.79
C ASP A 345 5.68 30.53 -20.36
N ALA A 346 4.38 30.29 -20.14
CA ALA A 346 3.84 29.95 -18.84
C ALA A 346 3.87 28.42 -18.62
N GLY A 347 4.21 28.03 -17.41
CA GLY A 347 4.23 26.64 -16.96
C GLY A 347 3.04 26.28 -16.08
N ARG A 348 3.32 25.62 -14.97
CA ARG A 348 2.33 25.15 -13.99
C ARG A 348 1.67 26.32 -13.25
N GLU A 349 0.40 26.14 -12.90
CA GLU A 349 -0.37 27.11 -12.12
C GLU A 349 -0.86 26.44 -10.84
N GLY A 350 -0.70 27.11 -9.70
CA GLY A 350 -1.15 26.61 -8.41
C GLY A 350 -0.96 27.61 -7.30
N GLY A 351 -1.86 27.61 -6.31
CA GLY A 351 -1.77 28.52 -5.16
C GLY A 351 -1.80 30.00 -5.50
N GLY A 352 -2.48 30.39 -6.59
CA GLY A 352 -2.60 31.79 -7.03
C GLY A 352 -1.35 32.35 -7.74
N VAL A 353 -0.37 31.51 -8.02
CA VAL A 353 0.85 31.85 -8.78
C VAL A 353 0.99 30.96 -9.99
N ILE A 354 1.75 31.41 -10.99
CA ILE A 354 2.06 30.66 -12.19
C ILE A 354 3.57 30.65 -12.43
N GLU A 355 4.08 29.49 -12.84
CA GLU A 355 5.45 29.29 -13.27
C GLU A 355 5.72 30.04 -14.58
N ILE A 356 6.85 30.75 -14.66
CA ILE A 356 7.32 31.35 -15.89
C ILE A 356 8.57 30.62 -16.37
N ARG A 357 8.47 29.95 -17.52
CA ARG A 357 9.61 29.23 -18.14
C ARG A 357 10.52 30.15 -18.94
N ARG A 358 9.94 31.17 -19.59
CA ARG A 358 10.67 32.16 -20.40
C ARG A 358 9.97 33.54 -20.32
N GLY A 359 10.77 34.58 -20.42
CA GLY A 359 10.30 35.97 -20.52
C GLY A 359 10.53 36.79 -19.27
N VAL A 360 10.67 36.19 -18.07
CA VAL A 360 10.88 36.88 -16.80
C VAL A 360 12.00 36.20 -16.02
N LYS A 361 12.80 36.96 -15.31
CA LYS A 361 13.84 36.50 -14.39
C LYS A 361 13.44 36.80 -12.95
N GLU A 362 14.09 36.08 -12.02
CA GLU A 362 13.95 36.40 -10.60
C GLU A 362 14.35 37.84 -10.32
N GLY A 363 13.52 38.55 -9.54
CA GLY A 363 13.72 39.95 -9.18
C GLY A 363 13.15 40.96 -10.15
N ASP A 364 12.70 40.56 -11.35
CA ASP A 364 12.05 41.44 -12.30
C ASP A 364 10.79 42.05 -11.67
N ARG A 365 10.62 43.37 -11.84
CA ARG A 365 9.50 44.12 -11.26
C ARG A 365 8.30 44.01 -12.19
N ILE A 366 7.30 43.26 -11.76
CA ILE A 366 6.10 42.99 -12.56
C ILE A 366 4.89 43.74 -12.04
N VAL A 367 4.03 44.18 -12.92
CA VAL A 367 2.74 44.82 -12.58
C VAL A 367 1.74 43.73 -12.24
N THR A 368 1.22 43.73 -10.99
CA THR A 368 0.27 42.73 -10.49
C THR A 368 -1.17 43.26 -10.43
N ASP A 369 -1.35 44.58 -10.25
CA ASP A 369 -2.64 45.24 -10.29
C ASP A 369 -2.58 46.41 -11.28
N GLY A 370 -3.72 46.74 -11.92
CA GLY A 370 -3.80 47.75 -12.98
C GLY A 370 -3.37 47.28 -14.34
N VAL A 371 -3.16 45.97 -14.52
CA VAL A 371 -2.74 45.34 -15.78
C VAL A 371 -3.71 45.66 -16.94
N PHE A 372 -5.01 45.68 -16.64
CA PHE A 372 -6.04 46.03 -17.63
C PHE A 372 -5.94 47.49 -18.11
N ASP A 373 -5.65 48.44 -17.20
CA ASP A 373 -5.48 49.84 -17.54
C ASP A 373 -4.24 50.02 -18.46
N LEU A 374 -3.13 49.35 -18.16
CA LEU A 374 -1.93 49.37 -19.02
C LEU A 374 -2.21 48.78 -20.39
N LYS A 375 -2.93 47.64 -20.45
CA LYS A 375 -3.36 47.08 -21.72
C LYS A 375 -4.16 48.05 -22.58
N ASN A 376 -5.08 48.77 -21.98
CA ASN A 376 -5.89 49.79 -22.67
C ASN A 376 -5.04 50.97 -23.17
N VAL A 377 -4.03 51.40 -22.40
CA VAL A 377 -3.09 52.43 -22.84
C VAL A 377 -2.31 51.97 -24.05
N LEU A 378 -1.73 50.75 -24.00
CA LEU A 378 -0.99 50.14 -25.11
C LEU A 378 -1.83 50.03 -26.39
N LEU A 379 -3.07 49.56 -26.27
CA LEU A 379 -3.95 49.41 -27.42
C LEU A 379 -4.35 50.77 -28.05
N LYS A 380 -4.51 51.82 -27.24
CA LYS A 380 -4.78 53.18 -27.75
C LYS A 380 -3.58 53.77 -28.49
N GLU A 381 -2.35 53.55 -27.99
CA GLU A 381 -1.13 53.99 -28.67
C GLU A 381 -0.95 53.27 -30.02
N HIS A 382 -1.32 52.00 -30.12
CA HIS A 382 -1.26 51.23 -31.40
C HIS A 382 -2.31 51.70 -32.41
N ILE A 383 -3.51 52.12 -31.95
CA ILE A 383 -4.58 52.62 -32.82
C ILE A 383 -4.29 54.04 -33.28
N GLY A 384 -3.64 54.85 -32.42
CA GLY A 384 -3.30 56.24 -32.75
C GLY A 384 -2.05 56.45 -33.62
N SER A 385 -1.24 55.42 -33.81
CA SER A 385 -0.04 55.43 -34.68
C SER A 385 -0.26 54.86 -36.09
N GLY A 386 -1.51 54.55 -36.43
CA GLY A 386 -1.93 53.98 -37.72
C GLY A 386 -2.63 54.98 -38.68
N GLU A 387 -2.53 56.29 -38.46
CA GLU A 387 -2.94 57.33 -39.43
C GLU A 387 -1.76 57.99 -40.07
#